data_5489e75490f822a38d332a55372a9039
#
_entry.id   5489e75490f822a38d332a55372a9039
#
_cell.length_a   1.000
_cell.length_b   1.000
_cell.length_c   1.000
_cell.angle_alpha   90.00
_cell.angle_beta   90.00
_cell.angle_gamma   90.00
#
_symmetry.space_group_name_H-M   'P 1'
#
loop_
_entity.id
_entity.type
_entity.pdbx_description
1 polymer ?
#
loop_
_entity_poly.entity_id
_entity_poly.type
_entity_poly.pdbx_seq_one_letter_code
_entity_poly.pdbx_strand_id
1 'polypeptide(L)'
;MDSYKTPLGELQIEVFGHASLLFKINGMNIYIDPYSEVCSFEGKPKADAFLITHNHYDHYDINAIAPIEKDDSKFIVGPNVGEIDERYIVLNNGDGITWNGIDVTAVPSYNINRRNEEGNHFHPKGVGNGYIIDIQGFRIYVAGDTEPIPEMSEIKDIDIAFIPKNLPYTMTDEEFISCANQIKPKYLYPYHYFTLDVEELRKGIDPEIKILDR
;
A
#
# COMPACT_ATOMS: atom_id res chain seq x y z
N MET A 1 1.34 14.30 8.86
CA MET A 1 0.78 13.16 9.61
C MET A 1 -0.71 13.36 9.77
N ASP A 2 -1.51 12.43 9.31
CA ASP A 2 -2.98 12.47 9.41
C ASP A 2 -3.45 11.53 10.50
N SER A 3 -4.59 11.83 11.16
CA SER A 3 -5.14 11.03 12.26
C SER A 3 -6.59 10.65 11.99
N TYR A 4 -6.93 9.40 12.27
CA TYR A 4 -8.27 8.83 12.10
C TYR A 4 -8.69 8.07 13.35
N LYS A 5 -9.97 8.17 13.70
CA LYS A 5 -10.56 7.39 14.78
C LYS A 5 -10.93 6.01 14.25
N THR A 6 -10.44 4.96 14.90
CA THR A 6 -10.79 3.57 14.62
C THR A 6 -11.31 2.88 15.88
N PRO A 7 -11.98 1.71 15.78
CA PRO A 7 -12.39 0.94 16.96
C PRO A 7 -11.22 0.49 17.84
N LEU A 8 -9.99 0.32 17.28
CA LEU A 8 -8.79 -0.07 18.01
C LEU A 8 -8.02 1.14 18.61
N GLY A 9 -8.51 2.35 18.40
CA GLY A 9 -7.89 3.58 18.86
C GLY A 9 -7.60 4.57 17.72
N GLU A 10 -6.78 5.59 18.00
CA GLU A 10 -6.36 6.55 17.00
C GLU A 10 -5.31 5.93 16.06
N LEU A 11 -5.61 5.91 14.77
CA LEU A 11 -4.66 5.59 13.71
C LEU A 11 -3.98 6.88 13.26
N GLN A 12 -2.66 6.92 13.31
CA GLN A 12 -1.86 8.01 12.73
C GLN A 12 -1.14 7.48 11.49
N ILE A 13 -1.22 8.24 10.40
CA ILE A 13 -0.59 7.91 9.11
C ILE A 13 0.47 8.95 8.79
N GLU A 14 1.70 8.49 8.58
CA GLU A 14 2.80 9.29 8.03
C GLU A 14 3.12 8.77 6.62
N VAL A 15 3.09 9.68 5.64
CA VAL A 15 3.48 9.39 4.25
C VAL A 15 4.89 9.93 4.07
N PHE A 16 5.85 9.08 3.74
CA PHE A 16 7.24 9.48 3.55
C PHE A 16 7.53 9.92 2.12
N GLY A 17 6.73 9.43 1.18
CA GLY A 17 6.87 9.60 -0.26
C GLY A 17 6.91 8.25 -0.97
N HIS A 18 6.83 8.27 -2.30
CA HIS A 18 6.72 7.06 -3.12
C HIS A 18 5.58 6.17 -2.61
N ALA A 19 5.88 4.90 -2.24
CA ALA A 19 4.93 3.99 -1.63
C ALA A 19 5.14 3.80 -0.11
N SER A 20 6.06 4.55 0.49
CA SER A 20 6.50 4.35 1.87
C SER A 20 5.56 5.01 2.87
N LEU A 21 4.95 4.20 3.74
CA LEU A 21 4.00 4.65 4.75
C LEU A 21 4.38 4.12 6.13
N LEU A 22 3.96 4.85 7.17
CA LEU A 22 3.97 4.37 8.56
C LEU A 22 2.58 4.55 9.15
N PHE A 23 1.99 3.46 9.62
CA PHE A 23 0.78 3.45 10.41
C PHE A 23 1.12 3.23 11.88
N LYS A 24 0.69 4.16 12.73
CA LYS A 24 0.81 4.05 14.19
C LYS A 24 -0.58 3.80 14.75
N ILE A 25 -0.78 2.66 15.37
CA ILE A 25 -2.07 2.24 15.91
C ILE A 25 -1.88 1.41 17.16
N ASN A 26 -2.59 1.74 18.25
CA ASN A 26 -2.56 1.00 19.51
C ASN A 26 -1.14 0.68 20.02
N GLY A 27 -0.22 1.64 19.90
CA GLY A 27 1.20 1.51 20.29
C GLY A 27 2.07 0.72 19.32
N MET A 28 1.53 0.23 18.21
CA MET A 28 2.26 -0.48 17.17
C MET A 28 2.68 0.46 16.05
N ASN A 29 3.82 0.17 15.43
CA ASN A 29 4.34 0.80 14.22
C ASN A 29 4.35 -0.20 13.08
N ILE A 30 3.54 0.03 12.06
CA ILE A 30 3.42 -0.82 10.87
C ILE A 30 3.95 -0.03 9.69
N TYR A 31 5.05 -0.48 9.10
CA TYR A 31 5.60 0.13 7.91
C TYR A 31 5.11 -0.59 6.65
N ILE A 32 4.84 0.19 5.62
CA ILE A 32 4.45 -0.32 4.30
C ILE A 32 5.48 0.16 3.31
N ASP A 33 6.08 -0.76 2.58
CA ASP A 33 7.04 -0.52 1.50
C ASP A 33 8.09 0.56 1.83
N PRO A 34 8.88 0.43 2.92
CA PRO A 34 9.87 1.43 3.29
C PRO A 34 10.99 1.50 2.24
N TYR A 35 11.29 2.74 1.77
CA TYR A 35 12.25 3.03 0.73
C TYR A 35 13.23 4.14 1.15
N SER A 36 14.53 3.87 1.17
CA SER A 36 15.54 4.77 1.74
C SER A 36 15.83 6.02 0.90
N GLU A 37 15.43 6.04 -0.38
CA GLU A 37 15.62 7.24 -1.21
C GLU A 37 14.59 8.35 -0.93
N VAL A 38 13.44 8.03 -0.27
CA VAL A 38 12.45 9.06 0.08
C VAL A 38 12.80 9.78 1.39
N CYS A 39 13.40 9.08 2.35
CA CYS A 39 13.88 9.68 3.60
C CYS A 39 14.85 8.74 4.32
N SER A 40 15.61 9.28 5.28
CA SER A 40 16.36 8.44 6.21
C SER A 40 15.42 7.79 7.22
N PHE A 41 15.58 6.48 7.42
CA PHE A 41 14.88 5.72 8.47
C PHE A 41 15.66 5.63 9.79
N GLU A 42 16.90 6.15 9.84
CA GLU A 42 17.66 6.27 11.07
C GLU A 42 16.92 7.11 12.11
N GLY A 43 16.77 6.56 13.32
CA GLY A 43 16.08 7.22 14.43
C GLY A 43 14.55 7.25 14.33
N LYS A 44 13.96 6.66 13.29
CA LYS A 44 12.50 6.42 13.22
C LYS A 44 12.08 5.37 14.25
N PRO A 45 10.80 5.32 14.65
CA PRO A 45 10.28 4.29 15.54
C PRO A 45 10.57 2.88 14.98
N LYS A 46 10.90 1.94 15.88
CA LYS A 46 11.10 0.54 15.48
C LYS A 46 9.78 -0.08 15.02
N ALA A 47 9.85 -0.92 13.99
CA ALA A 47 8.71 -1.58 13.39
C ALA A 47 8.22 -2.78 14.22
N ASP A 48 6.93 -2.88 14.43
CA ASP A 48 6.29 -4.10 14.93
C ASP A 48 5.95 -5.04 13.75
N ALA A 49 5.57 -4.45 12.60
CA ALA A 49 5.37 -5.21 11.38
C ALA A 49 5.76 -4.39 10.14
N PHE A 50 6.09 -5.14 9.08
CA PHE A 50 6.24 -4.65 7.71
C PHE A 50 5.18 -5.32 6.84
N LEU A 51 4.48 -4.54 6.01
CA LEU A 51 3.68 -5.02 4.90
C LEU A 51 4.43 -4.68 3.63
N ILE A 52 4.88 -5.69 2.90
CA ILE A 52 5.62 -5.52 1.66
C ILE A 52 4.77 -6.00 0.50
N THR A 53 4.45 -5.09 -0.43
CA THR A 53 3.58 -5.40 -1.56
C THR A 53 4.24 -6.32 -2.56
N HIS A 54 5.52 -6.09 -2.87
CA HIS A 54 6.30 -6.92 -3.79
C HIS A 54 7.82 -6.68 -3.63
N ASN A 55 8.64 -7.44 -4.34
CA ASN A 55 10.09 -7.50 -4.13
C ASN A 55 10.91 -6.50 -4.95
N HIS A 56 10.31 -5.48 -5.58
CA HIS A 56 11.10 -4.44 -6.22
C HIS A 56 11.88 -3.62 -5.18
N TYR A 57 13.02 -3.09 -5.58
CA TYR A 57 13.98 -2.40 -4.70
C TYR A 57 13.40 -1.16 -3.99
N ASP A 58 12.41 -0.52 -4.60
CA ASP A 58 11.71 0.67 -4.12
C ASP A 58 10.50 0.36 -3.22
N HIS A 59 10.25 -0.94 -2.94
CA HIS A 59 9.22 -1.45 -2.01
C HIS A 59 9.80 -2.36 -0.94
N TYR A 60 10.83 -3.16 -1.28
CA TYR A 60 11.53 -4.04 -0.35
C TYR A 60 13.01 -3.64 -0.26
N ASP A 61 13.27 -2.53 0.44
CA ASP A 61 14.59 -1.94 0.59
C ASP A 61 15.19 -2.26 1.96
N ILE A 62 16.22 -3.11 1.96
CA ILE A 62 16.92 -3.54 3.18
C ILE A 62 17.61 -2.34 3.86
N ASN A 63 18.05 -1.30 3.13
CA ASN A 63 18.66 -0.12 3.73
C ASN A 63 17.63 0.73 4.51
N ALA A 64 16.37 0.70 4.09
CA ALA A 64 15.27 1.33 4.82
C ALA A 64 14.80 0.48 6.00
N ILE A 65 14.77 -0.85 5.85
CA ILE A 65 14.29 -1.82 6.85
C ILE A 65 15.27 -1.95 8.03
N ALA A 66 16.57 -2.17 7.76
CA ALA A 66 17.56 -2.48 8.78
C ALA A 66 17.61 -1.48 9.95
N PRO A 67 17.52 -0.13 9.74
CA PRO A 67 17.51 0.81 10.85
C PRO A 67 16.30 0.73 11.78
N ILE A 68 15.19 0.17 11.31
CA ILE A 68 13.90 0.19 12.03
C ILE A 68 13.38 -1.19 12.41
N GLU A 69 13.95 -2.29 11.90
CA GLU A 69 13.54 -3.64 12.31
C GLU A 69 13.95 -3.96 13.77
N LYS A 70 13.23 -4.93 14.36
CA LYS A 70 13.51 -5.58 15.65
C LYS A 70 13.63 -7.09 15.40
N ASP A 71 14.19 -7.79 16.38
CA ASP A 71 14.31 -9.26 16.33
C ASP A 71 12.94 -9.96 16.19
N ASP A 72 11.87 -9.34 16.69
CA ASP A 72 10.50 -9.86 16.67
C ASP A 72 9.57 -9.19 15.66
N SER A 73 10.08 -8.27 14.82
CA SER A 73 9.31 -7.64 13.73
C SER A 73 8.70 -8.69 12.81
N LYS A 74 7.42 -8.56 12.47
CA LYS A 74 6.78 -9.44 11.50
C LYS A 74 6.85 -8.87 10.10
N PHE A 75 7.03 -9.73 9.11
CA PHE A 75 7.05 -9.39 7.69
C PHE A 75 5.86 -10.08 7.02
N ILE A 76 4.84 -9.31 6.65
CA ILE A 76 3.68 -9.77 5.88
C ILE A 76 3.97 -9.43 4.42
N VAL A 77 4.17 -10.46 3.59
CA VAL A 77 4.80 -10.30 2.28
C VAL A 77 4.06 -11.08 1.19
N GLY A 78 4.29 -10.69 -0.06
CA GLY A 78 3.85 -11.44 -1.23
C GLY A 78 4.76 -12.63 -1.56
N PRO A 79 4.29 -13.55 -2.44
CA PRO A 79 5.03 -14.76 -2.82
C PRO A 79 6.40 -14.48 -3.43
N ASN A 80 6.58 -13.35 -4.09
CA ASN A 80 7.84 -12.96 -4.74
C ASN A 80 8.92 -12.47 -3.77
N VAL A 81 8.56 -12.08 -2.54
CA VAL A 81 9.51 -11.84 -1.46
C VAL A 81 9.90 -13.18 -0.84
N GLY A 82 8.90 -14.05 -0.62
CA GLY A 82 9.09 -15.39 -0.06
C GLY A 82 9.35 -15.41 1.44
N GLU A 83 9.51 -16.61 1.97
CA GLU A 83 9.85 -16.85 3.36
C GLU A 83 11.38 -16.84 3.53
N ILE A 84 11.91 -15.94 4.36
CA ILE A 84 13.33 -15.83 4.66
C ILE A 84 13.65 -16.48 6.02
N ASP A 85 12.81 -16.20 7.02
CA ASP A 85 12.87 -16.78 8.37
C ASP A 85 11.46 -16.82 8.99
N GLU A 86 11.33 -17.28 10.24
CA GLU A 86 10.06 -17.45 10.96
C GLU A 86 9.29 -16.15 11.24
N ARG A 87 9.85 -14.99 10.94
CA ARG A 87 9.19 -13.70 11.05
C ARG A 87 8.36 -13.39 9.82
N TYR A 88 8.61 -14.10 8.69
CA TYR A 88 7.96 -13.88 7.41
C TYR A 88 6.65 -14.67 7.30
N ILE A 89 5.59 -13.98 6.95
CA ILE A 89 4.26 -14.54 6.71
C ILE A 89 3.93 -14.27 5.24
N VAL A 90 4.04 -15.30 4.43
CA VAL A 90 3.77 -15.20 2.98
C VAL A 90 2.27 -15.34 2.76
N LEU A 91 1.67 -14.35 2.13
CA LEU A 91 0.27 -14.36 1.73
C LEU A 91 0.16 -14.40 0.20
N ASN A 92 -0.58 -15.37 -0.34
CA ASN A 92 -1.02 -15.33 -1.73
C ASN A 92 -2.25 -14.44 -1.87
N ASN A 93 -2.56 -14.01 -3.08
CA ASN A 93 -3.79 -13.25 -3.32
C ASN A 93 -5.02 -14.05 -2.83
N GLY A 94 -5.81 -13.47 -1.94
CA GLY A 94 -6.96 -14.08 -1.28
C GLY A 94 -6.68 -14.63 0.12
N ASP A 95 -5.42 -14.81 0.50
CA ASP A 95 -5.06 -15.21 1.86
C ASP A 95 -5.21 -14.04 2.84
N GLY A 96 -5.41 -14.35 4.11
CA GLY A 96 -5.49 -13.35 5.16
C GLY A 96 -4.99 -13.86 6.51
N ILE A 97 -4.61 -12.92 7.36
CA ILE A 97 -4.23 -13.18 8.76
C ILE A 97 -4.88 -12.17 9.68
N THR A 98 -5.07 -12.56 10.93
CA THR A 98 -5.35 -11.63 12.03
C THR A 98 -4.08 -11.46 12.86
N TRP A 99 -3.62 -10.21 12.98
CA TRP A 99 -2.45 -9.89 13.79
C TRP A 99 -2.78 -8.72 14.74
N ASN A 100 -2.67 -8.94 16.04
CA ASN A 100 -2.96 -7.95 17.09
C ASN A 100 -4.32 -7.22 16.95
N GLY A 101 -5.36 -7.94 16.51
CA GLY A 101 -6.72 -7.40 16.34
C GLY A 101 -6.91 -6.59 15.06
N ILE A 102 -5.98 -6.69 14.12
CA ILE A 102 -6.04 -6.14 12.77
C ILE A 102 -6.08 -7.32 11.79
N ASP A 103 -7.06 -7.32 10.91
CA ASP A 103 -7.14 -8.30 9.82
C ASP A 103 -6.43 -7.75 8.59
N VAL A 104 -5.51 -8.54 8.03
CA VAL A 104 -4.79 -8.19 6.80
C VAL A 104 -5.13 -9.23 5.74
N THR A 105 -5.71 -8.79 4.64
CA THR A 105 -6.04 -9.64 3.49
C THR A 105 -5.21 -9.20 2.29
N ALA A 106 -4.50 -10.14 1.68
CA ALA A 106 -3.79 -9.92 0.43
C ALA A 106 -4.76 -9.95 -0.75
N VAL A 107 -4.73 -8.93 -1.58
CA VAL A 107 -5.55 -8.82 -2.80
C VAL A 107 -4.65 -8.71 -4.03
N PRO A 108 -5.14 -9.05 -5.23
CA PRO A 108 -4.36 -8.94 -6.45
C PRO A 108 -3.84 -7.51 -6.71
N SER A 109 -2.58 -7.44 -7.16
CA SER A 109 -1.91 -6.22 -7.60
C SER A 109 -1.03 -6.59 -8.79
N TYR A 110 -1.36 -6.10 -10.01
CA TYR A 110 -0.63 -6.51 -11.21
C TYR A 110 -0.88 -5.60 -12.42
N ASN A 111 -0.05 -5.76 -13.47
CA ASN A 111 -0.23 -5.09 -14.76
C ASN A 111 -1.01 -5.97 -15.75
N ILE A 112 -1.89 -5.33 -16.52
CA ILE A 112 -2.57 -5.93 -17.68
C ILE A 112 -1.86 -5.53 -18.98
N ASN A 113 -1.50 -4.26 -19.11
CA ASN A 113 -0.95 -3.68 -20.34
C ASN A 113 0.51 -3.26 -20.21
N ARG A 114 0.92 -2.75 -19.05
CA ARG A 114 2.26 -2.17 -18.83
C ARG A 114 3.34 -3.26 -18.87
N ARG A 115 4.33 -3.04 -19.77
CA ARG A 115 5.40 -4.01 -20.02
C ARG A 115 6.74 -3.30 -20.12
N ASN A 116 7.80 -4.01 -19.76
CA ASN A 116 9.16 -3.57 -19.98
C ASN A 116 9.58 -3.76 -21.46
N GLU A 117 10.81 -3.36 -21.80
CA GLU A 117 11.34 -3.46 -23.17
C GLU A 117 11.45 -4.91 -23.69
N GLU A 118 11.52 -5.89 -22.81
CA GLU A 118 11.54 -7.32 -23.15
C GLU A 118 10.13 -7.88 -23.38
N GLY A 119 9.08 -7.09 -23.16
CA GLY A 119 7.68 -7.50 -23.30
C GLY A 119 7.09 -8.18 -22.07
N ASN A 120 7.83 -8.27 -20.96
CA ASN A 120 7.32 -8.79 -19.69
C ASN A 120 6.52 -7.72 -18.94
N HIS A 121 5.47 -8.10 -18.22
CA HIS A 121 4.79 -7.17 -17.32
C HIS A 121 5.75 -6.69 -16.23
N PHE A 122 5.69 -5.39 -15.87
CA PHE A 122 6.44 -4.88 -14.73
C PHE A 122 6.03 -5.62 -13.45
N HIS A 123 4.73 -5.85 -13.28
CA HIS A 123 4.14 -6.56 -12.13
C HIS A 123 3.27 -7.71 -12.65
N PRO A 124 3.79 -8.94 -12.72
CA PRO A 124 3.01 -10.11 -13.18
C PRO A 124 1.89 -10.47 -12.22
N LYS A 125 0.77 -10.99 -12.76
CA LYS A 125 -0.38 -11.44 -11.96
C LYS A 125 0.01 -12.58 -11.01
N GLY A 126 -0.45 -12.48 -9.74
CA GLY A 126 -0.27 -13.51 -8.71
C GLY A 126 1.10 -13.49 -8.05
N VAL A 127 1.90 -12.44 -8.27
CA VAL A 127 3.27 -12.31 -7.76
C VAL A 127 3.34 -11.29 -6.62
N GLY A 128 2.78 -10.11 -6.82
CA GLY A 128 2.67 -9.07 -5.80
C GLY A 128 1.29 -9.04 -5.15
N ASN A 129 1.20 -8.31 -4.05
CA ASN A 129 -0.01 -8.06 -3.28
C ASN A 129 -0.35 -6.57 -3.21
N GLY A 130 -1.65 -6.25 -3.31
CA GLY A 130 -2.22 -5.17 -2.53
C GLY A 130 -2.69 -5.70 -1.18
N TYR A 131 -3.07 -4.82 -0.27
CA TYR A 131 -3.57 -5.21 1.05
C TYR A 131 -4.86 -4.49 1.41
N ILE A 132 -5.82 -5.22 1.96
CA ILE A 132 -6.92 -4.66 2.74
C ILE A 132 -6.57 -4.86 4.21
N ILE A 133 -6.45 -3.76 4.94
CA ILE A 133 -6.13 -3.71 6.37
C ILE A 133 -7.42 -3.31 7.07
N ASP A 134 -8.04 -4.25 7.78
CA ASP A 134 -9.30 -4.03 8.49
C ASP A 134 -9.05 -3.88 10.00
N ILE A 135 -9.30 -2.70 10.52
CA ILE A 135 -9.18 -2.35 11.93
C ILE A 135 -10.59 -2.37 12.54
N GLN A 136 -11.14 -3.59 12.70
CA GLN A 136 -12.46 -3.83 13.29
C GLN A 136 -13.60 -3.05 12.60
N GLY A 137 -13.59 -3.04 11.26
CA GLY A 137 -14.55 -2.36 10.40
C GLY A 137 -14.08 -1.01 9.85
N PHE A 138 -12.93 -0.47 10.30
CA PHE A 138 -12.26 0.63 9.62
C PHE A 138 -11.28 0.05 8.61
N ARG A 139 -11.56 0.23 7.32
CA ARG A 139 -10.88 -0.50 6.25
C ARG A 139 -9.98 0.40 5.40
N ILE A 140 -8.73 -0.05 5.24
CA ILE A 140 -7.72 0.64 4.45
C ILE A 140 -7.31 -0.25 3.29
N TYR A 141 -7.29 0.29 2.09
CA TYR A 141 -6.76 -0.38 0.90
C TYR A 141 -5.43 0.24 0.50
N VAL A 142 -4.41 -0.59 0.42
CA VAL A 142 -3.10 -0.26 -0.16
C VAL A 142 -2.97 -1.05 -1.44
N ALA A 143 -2.98 -0.38 -2.59
CA ALA A 143 -3.11 -1.06 -3.88
C ALA A 143 -1.85 -1.82 -4.32
N GLY A 144 -0.65 -1.42 -3.85
CA GLY A 144 0.61 -1.85 -4.45
C GLY A 144 0.75 -1.30 -5.87
N ASP A 145 1.69 -1.82 -6.62
CA ASP A 145 1.92 -1.42 -8.00
C ASP A 145 1.01 -2.19 -8.94
N THR A 146 -0.02 -1.52 -9.41
CA THR A 146 -1.08 -2.13 -10.21
C THR A 146 -1.63 -1.19 -11.27
N GLU A 147 -2.21 -1.75 -12.32
CA GLU A 147 -3.17 -1.09 -13.20
C GLU A 147 -4.60 -1.28 -12.69
N PRO A 148 -5.62 -0.65 -13.32
CA PRO A 148 -7.01 -1.02 -13.08
C PRO A 148 -7.24 -2.48 -13.44
N ILE A 149 -7.52 -3.31 -12.44
CA ILE A 149 -7.76 -4.74 -12.61
C ILE A 149 -9.22 -5.08 -12.31
N PRO A 150 -9.80 -6.13 -12.93
CA PRO A 150 -11.19 -6.49 -12.70
C PRO A 150 -11.54 -6.76 -11.25
N GLU A 151 -10.60 -7.33 -10.49
CA GLU A 151 -10.75 -7.68 -9.07
C GLU A 151 -10.98 -6.45 -8.17
N MET A 152 -10.65 -5.24 -8.62
CA MET A 152 -10.95 -4.00 -7.89
C MET A 152 -12.46 -3.77 -7.73
N SER A 153 -13.29 -4.41 -8.56
CA SER A 153 -14.75 -4.39 -8.41
C SER A 153 -15.24 -5.02 -7.11
N GLU A 154 -14.45 -5.90 -6.51
CA GLU A 154 -14.74 -6.58 -5.25
C GLU A 154 -14.28 -5.79 -4.01
N ILE A 155 -13.47 -4.74 -4.21
CA ILE A 155 -12.98 -3.89 -3.13
C ILE A 155 -14.07 -2.88 -2.76
N LYS A 156 -14.64 -3.02 -1.55
CA LYS A 156 -15.80 -2.25 -1.08
C LYS A 156 -15.60 -1.77 0.35
N ASP A 157 -16.41 -0.78 0.72
CA ASP A 157 -16.48 -0.25 2.08
C ASP A 157 -15.12 0.22 2.61
N ILE A 158 -14.39 0.97 1.78
CA ILE A 158 -13.05 1.46 2.08
C ILE A 158 -13.11 2.87 2.71
N ASP A 159 -12.53 3.01 3.89
CA ASP A 159 -12.36 4.30 4.53
C ASP A 159 -11.21 5.08 3.93
N ILE A 160 -10.06 4.43 3.74
CA ILE A 160 -8.85 5.04 3.16
C ILE A 160 -8.32 4.17 2.02
N ALA A 161 -8.00 4.76 0.87
CA ALA A 161 -7.30 4.07 -0.21
C ALA A 161 -5.99 4.78 -0.57
N PHE A 162 -4.93 4.00 -0.74
CA PHE A 162 -3.68 4.39 -1.35
C PHE A 162 -3.62 3.77 -2.74
N ILE A 163 -3.69 4.60 -3.78
CA ILE A 163 -3.75 4.16 -5.19
C ILE A 163 -2.55 4.74 -5.94
N PRO A 164 -1.80 3.93 -6.71
CA PRO A 164 -0.60 4.38 -7.41
C PRO A 164 -0.94 5.18 -8.66
N LYS A 165 -0.06 6.13 -8.99
CA LYS A 165 -0.15 6.96 -10.18
C LYS A 165 1.24 7.23 -10.76
N ASN A 166 1.78 6.28 -11.49
CA ASN A 166 3.15 6.37 -12.01
C ASN A 166 3.32 5.67 -13.35
N LEU A 167 3.44 6.42 -14.43
CA LEU A 167 3.79 5.84 -15.73
C LEU A 167 5.32 5.69 -15.86
N PRO A 168 5.79 4.64 -16.51
CA PRO A 168 5.02 3.61 -17.25
C PRO A 168 4.59 2.40 -16.41
N TYR A 169 4.69 2.44 -15.09
CA TYR A 169 4.62 1.26 -14.23
C TYR A 169 3.20 0.92 -13.78
N THR A 170 2.37 1.93 -13.52
CA THR A 170 1.05 1.75 -12.91
C THR A 170 -0.07 2.44 -13.71
N MET A 171 -0.64 3.56 -13.27
CA MET A 171 -1.86 4.16 -13.83
C MET A 171 -1.62 5.52 -14.49
N THR A 172 -2.38 5.83 -15.56
CA THR A 172 -2.61 7.19 -16.02
C THR A 172 -3.53 7.94 -15.06
N ASP A 173 -3.72 9.26 -15.30
CA ASP A 173 -4.67 10.05 -14.52
C ASP A 173 -6.11 9.55 -14.70
N GLU A 174 -6.51 9.20 -15.92
CA GLU A 174 -7.83 8.67 -16.24
C GLU A 174 -8.08 7.31 -15.59
N GLU A 175 -7.06 6.42 -15.60
CA GLU A 175 -7.13 5.11 -14.96
C GLU A 175 -7.23 5.25 -13.44
N PHE A 176 -6.44 6.16 -12.84
CA PHE A 176 -6.48 6.48 -11.41
C PHE A 176 -7.88 7.00 -11.00
N ILE A 177 -8.42 7.97 -11.75
CA ILE A 177 -9.75 8.54 -11.51
C ILE A 177 -10.83 7.44 -11.61
N SER A 178 -10.73 6.58 -12.62
CA SER A 178 -11.66 5.47 -12.79
C SER A 178 -11.63 4.50 -11.60
N CYS A 179 -10.44 4.12 -11.14
CA CYS A 179 -10.26 3.28 -9.96
C CYS A 179 -10.81 3.93 -8.69
N ALA A 180 -10.49 5.20 -8.46
CA ALA A 180 -10.98 5.95 -7.32
C ALA A 180 -12.51 5.97 -7.26
N ASN A 181 -13.15 6.26 -8.39
CA ASN A 181 -14.61 6.31 -8.51
C ASN A 181 -15.27 4.92 -8.39
N GLN A 182 -14.58 3.84 -8.77
CA GLN A 182 -15.06 2.47 -8.63
C GLN A 182 -15.00 1.99 -7.18
N ILE A 183 -13.89 2.25 -6.48
CA ILE A 183 -13.66 1.83 -5.08
C ILE A 183 -14.44 2.72 -4.12
N LYS A 184 -14.56 4.02 -4.42
CA LYS A 184 -15.24 5.06 -3.62
C LYS A 184 -14.80 5.10 -2.16
N PRO A 185 -13.49 5.27 -1.89
CA PRO A 185 -13.03 5.42 -0.52
C PRO A 185 -13.49 6.78 0.05
N LYS A 186 -13.62 6.89 1.38
CA LYS A 186 -13.89 8.19 2.02
C LYS A 186 -12.71 9.14 1.88
N TYR A 187 -11.49 8.61 2.00
CA TYR A 187 -10.22 9.33 1.86
C TYR A 187 -9.35 8.65 0.82
N LEU A 188 -8.81 9.41 -0.10
CA LEU A 188 -7.97 8.92 -1.20
C LEU A 188 -6.60 9.57 -1.11
N TYR A 189 -5.55 8.75 -1.05
CA TYR A 189 -4.16 9.16 -1.15
C TYR A 189 -3.60 8.68 -2.48
N PRO A 190 -3.36 9.61 -3.44
CA PRO A 190 -2.45 9.29 -4.53
C PRO A 190 -1.08 8.99 -3.93
N TYR A 191 -0.45 7.90 -4.36
CA TYR A 191 0.89 7.57 -3.90
C TYR A 191 1.71 6.99 -5.07
N HIS A 192 2.98 6.70 -4.88
CA HIS A 192 3.86 6.17 -5.92
C HIS A 192 3.82 7.03 -7.20
N TYR A 193 4.09 8.32 -7.09
CA TYR A 193 4.09 9.25 -8.22
C TYR A 193 5.40 10.05 -8.31
N PHE A 194 5.77 10.50 -9.52
CA PHE A 194 6.84 11.47 -9.72
C PHE A 194 6.32 12.91 -9.67
N THR A 195 5.17 13.14 -10.26
CA THR A 195 4.48 14.44 -10.28
C THR A 195 3.00 14.23 -10.02
N LEU A 196 2.41 15.16 -9.28
CA LEU A 196 1.01 15.11 -8.90
C LEU A 196 0.36 16.47 -9.12
N ASP A 197 -0.71 16.50 -9.92
CA ASP A 197 -1.63 17.63 -10.03
C ASP A 197 -2.98 17.22 -9.43
N VAL A 198 -3.13 17.47 -8.13
CA VAL A 198 -4.36 17.09 -7.39
C VAL A 198 -5.58 17.86 -7.90
N GLU A 199 -5.40 19.11 -8.33
CA GLU A 199 -6.52 19.91 -8.84
C GLU A 199 -7.04 19.38 -10.18
N GLU A 200 -6.15 18.83 -11.02
CA GLU A 200 -6.57 18.16 -12.26
C GLU A 200 -7.30 16.84 -11.96
N LEU A 201 -6.75 16.01 -11.08
CA LEU A 201 -7.39 14.75 -10.68
C LEU A 201 -8.78 14.98 -10.06
N ARG A 202 -8.91 16.03 -9.24
CA ARG A 202 -10.16 16.38 -8.55
C ARG A 202 -11.31 16.66 -9.49
N LYS A 203 -11.06 17.10 -10.73
CA LYS A 203 -12.11 17.36 -11.73
C LYS A 203 -12.85 16.10 -12.16
N GLY A 204 -12.20 14.93 -12.11
CA GLY A 204 -12.79 13.65 -12.53
C GLY A 204 -13.20 12.74 -11.37
N ILE A 205 -12.78 13.06 -10.15
CA ILE A 205 -13.07 12.25 -8.95
C ILE A 205 -14.43 12.63 -8.37
N ASP A 206 -15.22 11.64 -7.96
CA ASP A 206 -16.49 11.81 -7.26
C ASP A 206 -16.31 12.79 -6.07
N PRO A 207 -17.11 13.87 -5.98
CA PRO A 207 -16.96 14.91 -4.96
C PRO A 207 -17.15 14.41 -3.51
N GLU A 208 -17.71 13.22 -3.31
CA GLU A 208 -17.81 12.58 -1.99
C GLU A 208 -16.46 12.01 -1.52
N ILE A 209 -15.52 11.76 -2.43
CA ILE A 209 -14.18 11.27 -2.14
C ILE A 209 -13.27 12.43 -1.75
N LYS A 210 -12.71 12.37 -0.56
CA LYS A 210 -11.75 13.37 -0.10
C LYS A 210 -10.33 12.99 -0.53
N ILE A 211 -9.85 13.56 -1.64
CA ILE A 211 -8.46 13.39 -2.09
C ILE A 211 -7.51 14.22 -1.23
N LEU A 212 -6.41 13.60 -0.79
CA LEU A 212 -5.40 14.17 0.10
C LEU A 212 -4.04 14.21 -0.60
N ASP A 213 -3.45 15.37 -0.65
CA ASP A 213 -2.08 15.61 -1.13
C ASP A 213 -1.13 15.57 0.07
N ARG A 214 -0.10 14.69 0.03
CA ARG A 214 0.87 14.52 1.10
C ARG A 214 2.26 14.22 0.54
#